data_a5df53b65ab7195347f0491fc291f4da
#
_entry.id   a5df53b65ab7195347f0491fc291f4da
#
_cell.length_a   1.000
_cell.length_b   1.000
_cell.length_c   1.000
_cell.angle_alpha   90.00
_cell.angle_beta   90.00
_cell.angle_gamma   90.00
#
_symmetry.space_group_name_H-M   'P 1'
#
loop_
_entity.id
_entity.type
_entity.pdbx_description
1 polymer ?
#
loop_
_entity_poly.entity_id
_entity_poly.type
_entity_poly.pdbx_seq_one_letter_code
_entity_poly.pdbx_strand_id
1 'polypeptide(L)'
;MQLGDFNLINEDCLKLEIPKCRLLLTDIPYEEVNRGSNGLRKLDKEKADEKTFEVSKFLKHIYESADIIIIFCGNEQYSEIYKFFSSKQKMKKGTVRQLIWAKSNPSPMNGEYIYLSGTENAVWFKKSGTGKLNSKCKKNFFIHPTGSSKFHPTEKKHKLLKELILDNTNENDLVVDTCMGSGSTGIVSIQNNRNFFGIELDETYFNIAKERIGNVK
;
A
#
# COMPACT_ATOMS: atom_id res chain seq x y z
N MET A 1 -14.67 10.12 -21.06
CA MET A 1 -14.48 9.98 -19.60
C MET A 1 -13.17 10.66 -19.28
N GLN A 2 -13.13 11.64 -18.39
CA GLN A 2 -11.89 12.34 -18.06
C GLN A 2 -11.12 11.45 -17.09
N LEU A 3 -9.89 11.08 -17.44
CA LEU A 3 -8.99 10.33 -16.53
C LEU A 3 -8.48 11.26 -15.42
N GLY A 4 -8.15 10.71 -14.27
CA GLY A 4 -7.52 11.47 -13.21
C GLY A 4 -6.12 11.97 -13.59
N ASP A 5 -5.67 13.04 -12.95
CA ASP A 5 -4.31 13.57 -13.09
C ASP A 5 -3.34 12.81 -12.18
N PHE A 6 -2.06 12.76 -12.55
CA PHE A 6 -1.04 12.15 -11.71
C PHE A 6 0.26 12.96 -11.63
N ASN A 7 0.95 12.82 -10.50
CA ASN A 7 2.28 13.34 -10.27
C ASN A 7 3.15 12.26 -9.62
N LEU A 8 4.37 12.05 -10.11
CA LEU A 8 5.28 11.02 -9.63
C LEU A 8 6.64 11.63 -9.28
N ILE A 9 7.21 11.24 -8.14
CA ILE A 9 8.51 11.74 -7.67
C ILE A 9 9.42 10.56 -7.33
N ASN A 10 10.65 10.61 -7.85
CA ASN A 10 11.70 9.66 -7.48
C ASN A 10 12.54 10.24 -6.35
N GLU A 11 12.20 9.93 -5.12
CA GLU A 11 12.89 10.38 -3.91
C GLU A 11 12.47 9.54 -2.68
N ASP A 12 13.19 9.70 -1.58
CA ASP A 12 12.80 9.19 -0.27
C ASP A 12 11.57 9.96 0.24
N CYS A 13 10.48 9.25 0.49
CA CYS A 13 9.22 9.85 0.95
C CYS A 13 9.36 10.62 2.28
N LEU A 14 10.36 10.29 3.10
CA LEU A 14 10.64 10.99 4.37
C LEU A 14 11.26 12.38 4.18
N LYS A 15 11.75 12.70 2.97
CA LYS A 15 12.34 14.00 2.64
C LYS A 15 11.35 14.96 1.98
N LEU A 16 10.16 14.48 1.61
CA LEU A 16 9.16 15.23 0.87
C LEU A 16 7.98 15.60 1.77
N GLU A 17 7.41 16.77 1.56
CA GLU A 17 6.10 17.08 2.13
C GLU A 17 5.02 16.29 1.39
N ILE A 18 4.27 15.46 2.13
CA ILE A 18 3.19 14.66 1.56
C ILE A 18 1.94 15.54 1.40
N PRO A 19 1.39 15.66 0.19
CA PRO A 19 0.23 16.51 -0.05
C PRO A 19 -0.99 16.02 0.73
N LYS A 20 -1.88 16.95 1.11
CA LYS A 20 -3.16 16.62 1.73
C LYS A 20 -3.99 15.78 0.77
N CYS A 21 -4.46 14.61 1.21
CA CYS A 21 -5.18 13.67 0.38
C CYS A 21 -6.36 13.03 1.09
N ARG A 22 -7.27 12.48 0.32
CA ARG A 22 -8.38 11.69 0.83
C ARG A 22 -7.92 10.33 1.32
N LEU A 23 -7.06 9.65 0.54
CA LEU A 23 -6.57 8.31 0.84
C LEU A 23 -5.06 8.23 0.65
N LEU A 24 -4.35 7.81 1.70
CA LEU A 24 -2.99 7.29 1.57
C LEU A 24 -3.07 5.78 1.60
N LEU A 25 -2.68 5.13 0.50
CA LEU A 25 -2.69 3.68 0.33
C LEU A 25 -1.30 3.24 -0.12
N THR A 26 -0.58 2.57 0.74
CA THR A 26 0.81 2.22 0.51
C THR A 26 1.17 0.82 1.00
N ASP A 27 2.19 0.23 0.39
CA ASP A 27 2.78 -1.07 0.74
C ASP A 27 4.23 -0.81 1.15
N ILE A 28 4.48 -0.71 2.45
CA ILE A 28 5.82 -0.38 2.96
C ILE A 28 6.78 -1.57 2.81
N PRO A 29 8.11 -1.34 2.71
CA PRO A 29 9.10 -2.42 2.68
C PRO A 29 8.97 -3.35 3.89
N TYR A 30 8.93 -4.68 3.66
CA TYR A 30 8.83 -5.68 4.71
C TYR A 30 10.23 -6.12 5.17
N GLU A 31 10.49 -6.10 6.47
CA GLU A 31 11.78 -6.53 7.04
C GLU A 31 12.11 -8.01 6.76
N GLU A 32 11.07 -8.85 6.61
CA GLU A 32 11.23 -10.29 6.35
C GLU A 32 11.77 -10.64 4.95
N VAL A 33 11.69 -9.73 3.98
CA VAL A 33 12.14 -9.99 2.60
C VAL A 33 13.66 -10.17 2.52
N ASN A 34 14.40 -9.77 3.54
CA ASN A 34 15.87 -9.79 3.62
C ASN A 34 16.43 -11.09 4.19
N ARG A 35 15.60 -12.04 4.67
CA ARG A 35 16.09 -13.33 5.15
C ARG A 35 16.28 -14.29 3.97
N GLY A 36 17.54 -14.48 3.60
CA GLY A 36 18.12 -15.43 2.68
C GLY A 36 17.20 -16.44 1.98
N SER A 37 16.65 -16.11 0.84
CA SER A 37 16.18 -17.10 -0.10
C SER A 37 17.41 -17.69 -0.80
N ASN A 38 17.82 -18.93 -0.46
CA ASN A 38 18.90 -19.66 -1.14
C ASN A 38 18.71 -19.62 -2.68
N GLY A 39 19.25 -18.60 -3.34
CA GLY A 39 19.54 -18.60 -4.78
C GLY A 39 18.39 -18.66 -5.78
N LEU A 40 17.12 -18.84 -5.36
CA LEU A 40 15.98 -19.08 -6.26
C LEU A 40 15.31 -17.80 -6.80
N ARG A 41 15.64 -16.64 -6.29
CA ARG A 41 15.22 -15.34 -6.84
C ARG A 41 16.43 -14.42 -6.89
N LYS A 42 16.95 -14.21 -8.10
CA LYS A 42 17.84 -13.07 -8.39
C LYS A 42 16.98 -11.79 -8.38
N LEU A 43 16.67 -11.31 -7.21
CA LEU A 43 16.26 -9.92 -7.02
C LEU A 43 17.54 -9.17 -6.70
N ASP A 44 17.80 -8.07 -7.39
CA ASP A 44 18.90 -7.17 -7.05
C ASP A 44 18.69 -6.66 -5.63
N LYS A 45 19.36 -7.33 -4.69
CA LYS A 45 19.26 -7.07 -3.25
C LYS A 45 20.12 -5.89 -2.79
N GLU A 46 20.97 -5.38 -3.66
CA GLU A 46 22.12 -4.57 -3.25
C GLU A 46 21.80 -3.12 -2.83
N LYS A 47 20.61 -2.58 -3.08
CA LYS A 47 20.30 -1.17 -2.75
C LYS A 47 19.16 -0.95 -1.75
N ALA A 48 18.27 -1.92 -1.57
CA ALA A 48 17.15 -1.80 -0.62
C ALA A 48 17.52 -2.19 0.82
N ASP A 49 18.66 -2.87 1.00
CA ASP A 49 19.01 -3.59 2.24
C ASP A 49 19.81 -2.77 3.25
N GLU A 50 20.24 -1.55 2.94
CA GLU A 50 21.13 -0.78 3.84
C GLU A 50 20.39 0.17 4.81
N LYS A 51 19.11 0.40 4.67
CA LYS A 51 18.35 1.25 5.61
C LYS A 51 17.14 0.50 6.15
N THR A 52 17.17 0.22 7.43
CA THR A 52 15.98 -0.22 8.18
C THR A 52 14.87 0.81 8.00
N PHE A 53 13.71 0.39 7.48
CA PHE A 53 12.56 1.28 7.32
C PHE A 53 12.03 1.69 8.71
N GLU A 54 12.20 2.97 9.08
CA GLU A 54 11.80 3.49 10.39
C GLU A 54 10.29 3.72 10.45
N VAL A 55 9.53 2.68 10.79
CA VAL A 55 8.05 2.71 10.86
C VAL A 55 7.54 3.88 11.70
N SER A 56 8.09 4.12 12.89
CA SER A 56 7.59 5.18 13.79
C SER A 56 7.79 6.58 13.21
N LYS A 57 8.91 6.84 12.53
CA LYS A 57 9.19 8.10 11.84
C LYS A 57 8.24 8.30 10.66
N PHE A 58 8.07 7.25 9.86
CA PHE A 58 7.16 7.24 8.74
C PHE A 58 5.72 7.55 9.17
N LEU A 59 5.20 6.89 10.20
CA LEU A 59 3.83 7.11 10.70
C LEU A 59 3.60 8.55 11.16
N LYS A 60 4.57 9.16 11.85
CA LYS A 60 4.48 10.56 12.26
C LYS A 60 4.45 11.50 11.05
N HIS A 61 5.25 11.18 10.03
CA HIS A 61 5.38 11.96 8.82
C HIS A 61 4.09 11.99 8.01
N ILE A 62 3.44 10.82 7.81
CA ILE A 62 2.24 10.71 6.97
C ILE A 62 0.92 11.02 7.70
N TYR A 63 0.90 10.97 9.04
CA TYR A 63 -0.36 11.00 9.80
C TYR A 63 -1.24 12.19 9.49
N GLU A 64 -0.67 13.39 9.35
CA GLU A 64 -1.45 14.59 9.12
C GLU A 64 -1.86 14.77 7.65
N SER A 65 -1.23 14.08 6.70
CA SER A 65 -1.46 14.29 5.27
C SER A 65 -2.77 13.69 4.73
N ALA A 66 -3.32 12.65 5.36
CA ALA A 66 -4.47 11.93 4.81
C ALA A 66 -5.67 11.87 5.76
N ASP A 67 -6.88 11.83 5.20
CA ASP A 67 -8.12 11.56 5.91
C ASP A 67 -8.24 10.08 6.28
N ILE A 68 -7.85 9.22 5.34
CA ILE A 68 -7.85 7.75 5.47
C ILE A 68 -6.47 7.23 5.10
N ILE A 69 -5.95 6.31 5.91
CA ILE A 69 -4.63 5.71 5.73
C ILE A 69 -4.80 4.20 5.70
N ILE A 70 -4.24 3.55 4.67
CA ILE A 70 -4.15 2.10 4.54
C ILE A 70 -2.69 1.74 4.31
N ILE A 71 -2.11 0.95 5.21
CA ILE A 71 -0.72 0.53 5.12
C ILE A 71 -0.68 -0.99 5.11
N PHE A 72 -0.29 -1.58 3.98
CA PHE A 72 0.13 -2.98 3.93
C PHE A 72 1.52 -3.11 4.56
N CYS A 73 1.73 -4.16 5.35
CA CYS A 73 2.95 -4.33 6.14
C CYS A 73 3.20 -5.79 6.47
N GLY A 74 4.46 -6.09 6.79
CA GLY A 74 4.85 -7.39 7.34
C GLY A 74 4.29 -7.65 8.74
N ASN A 75 4.31 -8.92 9.16
CA ASN A 75 3.76 -9.31 10.46
C ASN A 75 4.46 -8.62 11.63
N GLU A 76 5.77 -8.42 11.56
CA GLU A 76 6.56 -7.77 12.61
C GLU A 76 6.20 -6.29 12.75
N GLN A 77 5.98 -5.59 11.62
CA GLN A 77 5.62 -4.17 11.59
C GLN A 77 4.17 -3.90 12.02
N TYR A 78 3.27 -4.89 11.82
CA TYR A 78 1.84 -4.73 12.06
C TYR A 78 1.53 -4.22 13.47
N SER A 79 2.17 -4.77 14.49
CA SER A 79 1.88 -4.41 15.89
C SER A 79 2.23 -2.95 16.22
N GLU A 80 3.31 -2.44 15.65
CA GLU A 80 3.74 -1.05 15.83
C GLU A 80 2.77 -0.08 15.16
N ILE A 81 2.41 -0.35 13.89
CA ILE A 81 1.48 0.48 13.12
C ILE A 81 0.10 0.50 13.80
N TYR A 82 -0.40 -0.68 14.20
CA TYR A 82 -1.69 -0.78 14.85
C TYR A 82 -1.72 -0.06 16.21
N LYS A 83 -0.66 -0.18 17.02
CA LYS A 83 -0.52 0.55 18.30
C LYS A 83 -0.52 2.06 18.10
N PHE A 84 0.20 2.56 17.09
CA PHE A 84 0.20 3.99 16.78
C PHE A 84 -1.21 4.51 16.53
N PHE A 85 -1.96 3.91 15.60
CA PHE A 85 -3.32 4.34 15.28
C PHE A 85 -4.33 4.04 16.39
N SER A 86 -4.14 2.97 17.16
CA SER A 86 -4.93 2.68 18.35
C SER A 86 -4.80 3.78 19.42
N SER A 87 -3.61 4.36 19.58
CA SER A 87 -3.43 5.53 20.44
C SER A 87 -4.26 6.73 19.98
N LYS A 88 -4.32 6.98 18.66
CA LYS A 88 -5.15 8.05 18.08
C LYS A 88 -6.65 7.78 18.27
N GLN A 89 -7.08 6.52 18.17
CA GLN A 89 -8.46 6.12 18.46
C GLN A 89 -8.83 6.38 19.92
N LYS A 90 -7.96 6.03 20.88
CA LYS A 90 -8.18 6.33 22.31
C LYS A 90 -8.34 7.83 22.55
N MET A 91 -7.65 8.66 21.79
CA MET A 91 -7.78 10.12 21.81
C MET A 91 -9.00 10.65 21.03
N LYS A 92 -9.89 9.78 20.56
CA LYS A 92 -11.07 10.10 19.72
C LYS A 92 -10.75 10.79 18.39
N LYS A 93 -9.50 10.67 17.90
CA LYS A 93 -9.05 11.29 16.65
C LYS A 93 -9.34 10.45 15.40
N GLY A 94 -9.89 9.25 15.54
CA GLY A 94 -10.21 8.37 14.43
C GLY A 94 -10.56 6.96 14.87
N THR A 95 -10.67 6.07 13.89
CA THR A 95 -10.95 4.64 14.09
C THR A 95 -9.93 3.80 13.37
N VAL A 96 -9.35 2.81 14.04
CA VAL A 96 -8.41 1.84 13.46
C VAL A 96 -9.10 0.48 13.26
N ARG A 97 -8.74 -0.21 12.17
CA ARG A 97 -9.13 -1.61 11.89
C ARG A 97 -7.96 -2.35 11.25
N GLN A 98 -7.89 -3.64 11.51
CA GLN A 98 -7.13 -4.57 10.69
C GLN A 98 -7.87 -4.77 9.37
N LEU A 99 -7.13 -4.84 8.25
CA LEU A 99 -7.61 -5.41 7.00
C LEU A 99 -6.78 -6.67 6.69
N ILE A 100 -7.42 -7.67 6.12
CA ILE A 100 -6.79 -8.93 5.75
C ILE A 100 -7.05 -9.21 4.27
N TRP A 101 -5.99 -9.37 3.50
CA TRP A 101 -6.09 -9.98 2.18
C TRP A 101 -5.84 -11.50 2.33
N ALA A 102 -6.88 -12.31 2.13
CA ALA A 102 -6.80 -13.76 2.08
C ALA A 102 -6.53 -14.18 0.63
N LYS A 103 -5.40 -14.86 0.42
CA LYS A 103 -4.97 -15.37 -0.89
C LYS A 103 -5.72 -16.65 -1.19
N SER A 104 -6.51 -16.68 -2.28
CA SER A 104 -7.22 -17.91 -2.68
C SER A 104 -6.30 -18.98 -3.27
N ASN A 105 -5.06 -18.63 -3.64
CA ASN A 105 -4.03 -19.52 -4.21
C ASN A 105 -2.66 -19.24 -3.60
N PRO A 106 -2.46 -19.46 -2.27
CA PRO A 106 -1.16 -19.25 -1.65
C PRO A 106 -0.11 -20.18 -2.26
N SER A 107 1.18 -19.76 -2.21
CA SER A 107 2.28 -20.60 -2.68
C SER A 107 2.34 -21.93 -1.89
N PRO A 108 2.40 -23.09 -2.56
CA PRO A 108 2.46 -24.39 -1.89
C PRO A 108 3.84 -24.73 -1.30
N MET A 109 4.82 -23.82 -1.40
CA MET A 109 6.20 -24.06 -0.96
C MET A 109 6.24 -24.47 0.52
N ASN A 110 6.87 -25.59 0.81
CA ASN A 110 7.00 -26.18 2.15
C ASN A 110 5.66 -26.53 2.84
N GLY A 111 4.56 -26.67 2.09
CA GLY A 111 3.22 -26.93 2.63
C GLY A 111 3.06 -28.25 3.38
N GLU A 112 4.04 -29.17 3.26
CA GLU A 112 4.08 -30.39 4.06
C GLU A 112 4.58 -30.18 5.49
N TYR A 113 5.28 -29.06 5.75
CA TYR A 113 5.95 -28.81 7.04
C TYR A 113 5.40 -27.59 7.77
N ILE A 114 4.81 -26.62 7.05
CA ILE A 114 4.30 -25.38 7.62
C ILE A 114 2.95 -24.99 7.00
N TYR A 115 2.16 -24.20 7.73
CA TYR A 115 0.99 -23.58 7.15
C TYR A 115 1.41 -22.61 6.03
N LEU A 116 0.68 -22.62 4.92
CA LEU A 116 0.93 -21.71 3.80
C LEU A 116 0.70 -20.25 4.21
N SER A 117 1.54 -19.35 3.70
CA SER A 117 1.36 -17.90 3.86
C SER A 117 0.17 -17.41 3.04
N GLY A 118 -1.02 -17.70 3.54
CA GLY A 118 -2.31 -17.44 2.86
C GLY A 118 -2.88 -16.05 3.11
N THR A 119 -2.24 -15.21 3.91
CA THR A 119 -2.78 -13.86 4.21
C THR A 119 -1.71 -12.79 4.13
N GLU A 120 -2.15 -11.56 3.83
CA GLU A 120 -1.39 -10.34 4.07
C GLU A 120 -2.21 -9.37 4.92
N ASN A 121 -1.52 -8.66 5.81
CA ASN A 121 -2.13 -7.71 6.72
C ASN A 121 -1.99 -6.29 6.21
N ALA A 122 -3.04 -5.48 6.47
CA ALA A 122 -2.93 -4.03 6.40
C ALA A 122 -3.61 -3.39 7.62
N VAL A 123 -3.18 -2.20 7.96
CA VAL A 123 -3.83 -1.35 8.95
C VAL A 123 -4.59 -0.26 8.22
N TRP A 124 -5.88 -0.17 8.46
CA TRP A 124 -6.75 0.91 8.01
C TRP A 124 -7.02 1.85 9.18
N PHE A 125 -6.84 3.13 8.95
CA PHE A 125 -7.20 4.17 9.90
C PHE A 125 -7.97 5.28 9.20
N LYS A 126 -9.05 5.74 9.83
CA LYS A 126 -9.86 6.86 9.33
C LYS A 126 -9.99 7.93 10.41
N LYS A 127 -9.62 9.17 10.08
CA LYS A 127 -9.79 10.32 10.97
C LYS A 127 -11.26 10.61 11.29
N SER A 128 -11.52 11.08 12.49
CA SER A 128 -12.85 11.56 12.90
C SER A 128 -13.27 12.76 12.04
N GLY A 129 -14.56 12.84 11.70
CA GLY A 129 -15.11 13.98 10.94
C GLY A 129 -14.89 13.92 9.43
N THR A 130 -14.21 12.92 8.88
CA THR A 130 -13.87 12.85 7.44
C THR A 130 -14.93 12.13 6.57
N GLY A 131 -16.19 12.12 6.98
CA GLY A 131 -17.30 11.55 6.19
C GLY A 131 -17.47 10.04 6.33
N LYS A 132 -18.30 9.43 5.46
CA LYS A 132 -18.62 7.99 5.46
C LYS A 132 -17.76 7.25 4.45
N LEU A 133 -17.71 5.91 4.58
CA LEU A 133 -17.26 5.03 3.51
C LEU A 133 -18.33 4.94 2.43
N ASN A 134 -17.91 4.71 1.19
CA ASN A 134 -18.84 4.57 0.06
C ASN A 134 -19.58 3.22 0.13
N SER A 135 -18.98 2.20 0.73
CA SER A 135 -19.60 0.89 0.94
C SER A 135 -20.19 0.76 2.34
N LYS A 136 -21.41 0.25 2.45
CA LYS A 136 -22.07 -0.03 3.73
C LYS A 136 -21.75 -1.46 4.21
N CYS A 137 -21.53 -1.62 5.52
CA CYS A 137 -21.37 -2.93 6.17
C CYS A 137 -20.29 -3.83 5.54
N LYS A 138 -19.24 -3.23 4.99
CA LYS A 138 -18.14 -3.97 4.36
C LYS A 138 -17.33 -4.73 5.41
N LYS A 139 -16.99 -5.98 5.10
CA LYS A 139 -16.12 -6.79 5.93
C LYS A 139 -14.67 -6.30 5.79
N ASN A 140 -13.88 -6.54 6.81
CA ASN A 140 -12.46 -6.14 6.85
C ASN A 140 -11.50 -7.20 6.25
N PHE A 141 -12.01 -8.15 5.50
CA PHE A 141 -11.21 -9.14 4.78
C PHE A 141 -11.62 -9.22 3.31
N PHE A 142 -10.64 -9.48 2.46
CA PHE A 142 -10.76 -9.54 1.01
C PHE A 142 -10.20 -10.87 0.53
N ILE A 143 -10.90 -11.55 -0.36
CA ILE A 143 -10.46 -12.85 -0.91
C ILE A 143 -10.13 -12.63 -2.39
N HIS A 144 -8.85 -12.62 -2.72
CA HIS A 144 -8.35 -12.50 -4.09
C HIS A 144 -7.16 -13.42 -4.31
N PRO A 145 -6.96 -13.95 -5.53
CA PRO A 145 -5.77 -14.72 -5.82
C PRO A 145 -4.54 -13.83 -5.82
N THR A 146 -3.36 -14.41 -5.51
CA THR A 146 -2.09 -13.80 -5.84
C THR A 146 -1.93 -13.73 -7.37
N GLY A 147 -1.16 -12.78 -7.88
CA GLY A 147 -0.84 -12.71 -9.29
C GLY A 147 0.60 -13.07 -9.56
N SER A 148 0.86 -13.53 -10.78
CA SER A 148 2.17 -13.42 -11.39
C SER A 148 2.25 -12.06 -12.07
N SER A 149 3.00 -11.12 -11.53
CA SER A 149 3.35 -9.89 -12.24
C SER A 149 4.68 -10.10 -12.96
N LYS A 150 4.78 -9.57 -14.19
CA LYS A 150 6.05 -9.51 -14.92
C LYS A 150 6.93 -8.33 -14.43
N PHE A 151 6.35 -7.38 -13.71
CA PHE A 151 6.96 -6.10 -13.37
C PHE A 151 7.44 -6.01 -11.91
N HIS A 152 6.73 -6.66 -10.99
CA HIS A 152 7.12 -6.68 -9.58
C HIS A 152 6.65 -7.98 -8.91
N PRO A 153 7.53 -8.69 -8.17
CA PRO A 153 7.21 -10.01 -7.60
C PRO A 153 6.11 -9.99 -6.53
N THR A 154 5.90 -8.85 -5.88
CA THR A 154 4.91 -8.67 -4.80
C THR A 154 3.79 -7.70 -5.18
N GLU A 155 3.54 -7.50 -6.48
CA GLU A 155 2.51 -6.56 -6.97
C GLU A 155 1.13 -6.88 -6.39
N LYS A 156 0.50 -5.89 -5.79
CA LYS A 156 -0.88 -6.01 -5.27
C LYS A 156 -1.87 -6.16 -6.42
N LYS A 157 -2.89 -6.98 -6.21
CA LYS A 157 -3.93 -7.21 -7.23
C LYS A 157 -4.76 -5.96 -7.49
N HIS A 158 -4.91 -5.61 -8.75
CA HIS A 158 -5.74 -4.48 -9.18
C HIS A 158 -7.18 -4.56 -8.65
N LYS A 159 -7.77 -5.77 -8.56
CA LYS A 159 -9.11 -5.94 -7.98
C LYS A 159 -9.17 -5.53 -6.52
N LEU A 160 -8.19 -5.94 -5.71
CA LEU A 160 -8.10 -5.56 -4.31
C LEU A 160 -7.90 -4.05 -4.16
N LEU A 161 -6.94 -3.47 -4.90
CA LEU A 161 -6.68 -2.03 -4.88
C LEU A 161 -7.92 -1.24 -5.30
N LYS A 162 -8.62 -1.70 -6.34
CA LYS A 162 -9.87 -1.07 -6.81
C LYS A 162 -10.94 -1.04 -5.72
N GLU A 163 -11.16 -2.15 -5.03
CA GLU A 163 -12.13 -2.19 -3.93
C GLU A 163 -11.73 -1.20 -2.83
N LEU A 164 -10.47 -1.20 -2.40
CA LEU A 164 -9.98 -0.29 -1.36
C LEU A 164 -10.10 1.18 -1.77
N ILE A 165 -9.74 1.53 -3.00
CA ILE A 165 -9.82 2.90 -3.51
C ILE A 165 -11.28 3.35 -3.60
N LEU A 166 -12.16 2.55 -4.21
CA LEU A 166 -13.57 2.93 -4.39
C LEU A 166 -14.34 3.03 -3.08
N ASP A 167 -14.03 2.18 -2.10
CA ASP A 167 -14.66 2.24 -0.78
C ASP A 167 -14.30 3.51 -0.01
N ASN A 168 -13.13 4.08 -0.24
CA ASN A 168 -12.55 5.15 0.59
C ASN A 168 -12.47 6.51 -0.13
N THR A 169 -12.72 6.59 -1.44
CA THR A 169 -12.58 7.81 -2.25
C THR A 169 -13.74 8.02 -3.21
N ASN A 170 -13.99 9.28 -3.58
CA ASN A 170 -14.85 9.69 -4.68
C ASN A 170 -14.02 10.04 -5.92
N GLU A 171 -14.68 10.28 -7.07
CA GLU A 171 -14.02 10.81 -8.26
C GLU A 171 -13.34 12.15 -7.94
N ASN A 172 -12.17 12.37 -8.55
CA ASN A 172 -11.27 13.50 -8.34
C ASN A 172 -10.61 13.60 -6.97
N ASP A 173 -10.92 12.71 -6.01
CA ASP A 173 -10.15 12.64 -4.77
C ASP A 173 -8.68 12.26 -5.06
N LEU A 174 -7.75 12.81 -4.27
CA LEU A 174 -6.34 12.47 -4.35
C LEU A 174 -6.06 11.18 -3.57
N VAL A 175 -5.45 10.22 -4.26
CA VAL A 175 -4.83 9.00 -3.69
C VAL A 175 -3.32 9.19 -3.68
N VAL A 176 -2.69 8.93 -2.55
CA VAL A 176 -1.23 9.00 -2.38
C VAL A 176 -0.69 7.60 -2.09
N ASP A 177 0.40 7.24 -2.77
CA ASP A 177 1.21 6.06 -2.46
C ASP A 177 2.67 6.48 -2.27
N THR A 178 3.20 6.27 -1.08
CA THR A 178 4.54 6.71 -0.68
C THR A 178 5.65 5.70 -0.98
N CYS A 179 5.27 4.49 -1.40
CA CYS A 179 6.16 3.40 -1.78
C CYS A 179 5.54 2.67 -2.98
N MET A 180 5.34 3.41 -4.11
CA MET A 180 4.45 2.97 -5.19
C MET A 180 4.96 1.77 -5.99
N GLY A 181 6.25 1.40 -5.85
CA GLY A 181 6.86 0.33 -6.60
C GLY A 181 6.62 0.47 -8.11
N SER A 182 6.07 -0.55 -8.74
CA SER A 182 5.73 -0.55 -10.16
C SER A 182 4.43 0.20 -10.54
N GLY A 183 3.82 0.95 -9.60
CA GLY A 183 2.72 1.90 -9.87
C GLY A 183 1.31 1.30 -9.92
N SER A 184 1.06 0.12 -9.34
CA SER A 184 -0.26 -0.52 -9.41
C SER A 184 -1.38 0.29 -8.78
N THR A 185 -1.12 0.95 -7.63
CA THR A 185 -2.07 1.88 -6.99
C THR A 185 -2.41 3.04 -7.91
N GLY A 186 -1.40 3.62 -8.59
CA GLY A 186 -1.57 4.72 -9.54
C GLY A 186 -2.43 4.33 -10.73
N ILE A 187 -2.13 3.19 -11.37
CA ILE A 187 -2.91 2.67 -12.51
C ILE A 187 -4.39 2.56 -12.12
N VAL A 188 -4.67 1.92 -10.98
CA VAL A 188 -6.06 1.70 -10.53
C VAL A 188 -6.74 3.01 -10.17
N SER A 189 -6.03 3.96 -9.57
CA SER A 189 -6.56 5.28 -9.24
C SER A 189 -7.00 6.03 -10.51
N ILE A 190 -6.11 6.15 -11.49
CA ILE A 190 -6.37 6.85 -12.74
C ILE A 190 -7.51 6.18 -13.54
N GLN A 191 -7.51 4.84 -13.65
CA GLN A 191 -8.58 4.09 -14.32
C GLN A 191 -9.96 4.27 -13.69
N ASN A 192 -10.03 4.75 -12.47
CA ASN A 192 -11.29 4.99 -11.76
C ASN A 192 -11.54 6.48 -11.47
N ASN A 193 -10.92 7.40 -12.22
CA ASN A 193 -11.09 8.86 -12.13
C ASN A 193 -10.65 9.48 -10.79
N ARG A 194 -9.62 8.91 -10.14
CA ARG A 194 -8.98 9.48 -8.96
C ARG A 194 -7.68 10.13 -9.39
N ASN A 195 -7.33 11.24 -8.77
CA ASN A 195 -6.00 11.82 -8.91
C ASN A 195 -4.98 10.98 -8.14
N PHE A 196 -3.74 10.95 -8.60
CA PHE A 196 -2.71 10.13 -7.99
C PHE A 196 -1.41 10.90 -7.74
N PHE A 197 -0.82 10.72 -6.57
CA PHE A 197 0.52 11.18 -6.24
C PHE A 197 1.34 10.00 -5.75
N GLY A 198 2.39 9.67 -6.49
CA GLY A 198 3.24 8.51 -6.23
C GLY A 198 4.67 8.88 -5.92
N ILE A 199 5.26 8.22 -4.92
CA ILE A 199 6.67 8.36 -4.55
C ILE A 199 7.31 6.99 -4.62
N GLU A 200 8.53 6.92 -5.20
CA GLU A 200 9.32 5.69 -5.26
C GLU A 200 10.80 6.05 -5.13
N LEU A 201 11.51 5.35 -4.25
CA LEU A 201 12.91 5.55 -3.99
C LEU A 201 13.81 4.93 -5.08
N ASP A 202 13.46 3.71 -5.52
CA ASP A 202 14.21 2.99 -6.55
C ASP A 202 13.90 3.55 -7.93
N GLU A 203 14.93 4.04 -8.62
CA GLU A 203 14.81 4.65 -9.94
C GLU A 203 14.28 3.67 -11.00
N THR A 204 14.61 2.40 -10.90
CA THR A 204 14.15 1.36 -11.84
C THR A 204 12.64 1.17 -11.71
N TYR A 205 12.13 1.00 -10.48
CA TYR A 205 10.70 0.87 -10.24
C TYR A 205 9.96 2.17 -10.55
N PHE A 206 10.55 3.32 -10.25
CA PHE A 206 10.00 4.62 -10.63
C PHE A 206 9.77 4.74 -12.14
N ASN A 207 10.77 4.38 -12.95
CA ASN A 207 10.66 4.43 -14.41
C ASN A 207 9.61 3.46 -14.95
N ILE A 208 9.52 2.25 -14.38
CA ILE A 208 8.45 1.28 -14.68
C ILE A 208 7.07 1.86 -14.35
N ALA A 209 6.91 2.44 -13.16
CA ALA A 209 5.64 3.05 -12.75
C ALA A 209 5.23 4.20 -13.66
N LYS A 210 6.19 5.08 -14.01
CA LYS A 210 5.97 6.22 -14.91
C LYS A 210 5.46 5.79 -16.29
N GLU A 211 6.09 4.77 -16.87
CA GLU A 211 5.65 4.21 -18.16
C GLU A 211 4.24 3.59 -18.04
N ARG A 212 4.02 2.76 -17.04
CA ARG A 212 2.75 2.05 -16.86
C ARG A 212 1.58 2.98 -16.58
N ILE A 213 1.77 3.97 -15.71
CA ILE A 213 0.72 4.96 -15.36
C ILE A 213 0.46 5.88 -16.56
N GLY A 214 1.52 6.35 -17.24
CA GLY A 214 1.40 7.20 -18.43
C GLY A 214 0.69 6.53 -19.61
N ASN A 215 0.68 5.19 -19.66
CA ASN A 215 -0.02 4.40 -20.68
C ASN A 215 -1.45 4.02 -20.31
N VAL A 216 -1.98 4.49 -19.17
CA VAL A 216 -3.38 4.26 -18.80
C VAL A 216 -4.30 5.03 -19.75
N LYS A 217 -5.18 4.28 -20.42
CA LYS A 217 -6.17 4.80 -21.39
C LYS A 217 -7.57 4.67 -20.85
#